data_0b0e814b93a7fee86577452f97c9e643
#
_entry.id   0b0e814b93a7fee86577452f97c9e643
#
_cell.length_a   1.000
_cell.length_b   1.000
_cell.length_c   1.000
_cell.angle_alpha   90.00
_cell.angle_beta   90.00
_cell.angle_gamma   90.00
#
_symmetry.space_group_name_H-M   'P 1'
#
loop_
_entity.id
_entity.type
_entity.pdbx_description
1 polymer ?
#
loop_
_entity_poly.entity_id
_entity_poly.type
_entity_poly.pdbx_seq_one_letter_code
_entity_poly.pdbx_strand_id
1 'polypeptide(L)'
;MLWSAVIGLVLMFLLPLVTDAYTLTVLTAYAMLALSLGFIWGFAGILCFGQAAFFGLGAYAFAIASINIGTPWLPFFIAILVPALFAAVFGAVLFYGRLSDVYLAVVTLVMTLILFKFMNSSAGDGYKLGTARLGGYNGIPGFETLTLPWDPSEYLYDTSLYYFAFMLLIFVYICLRLLLRHPYGRALIGIRENELRAELMGYDIRLLKTIAFSIGAGIAGLAGCIYANWAEIVTPALFSLGQSAEIIIWVIVGGAGTLMGPVIGAALLGYTKFLLGQQSVIDNTFVLGVILVLAVLLLPNGVFPAIVSIVKKTGAKFSLGQSPRNRAASGRRGPRVDLRKRDMNKTDTTGSDDRRNDNDHSSFDGRS
;
A
#
# COMPACT_ATOMS: atom_id res chain seq x y z
N MET A 1 14.53 3.82 11.71
CA MET A 1 14.13 4.97 10.89
C MET A 1 15.29 5.52 10.06
N LEU A 2 16.36 5.98 10.69
CA LEU A 2 17.54 6.48 9.98
C LEU A 2 18.11 5.47 8.97
N TRP A 3 18.22 4.20 9.33
CA TRP A 3 18.78 3.17 8.44
C TRP A 3 18.00 2.97 7.13
N SER A 4 16.65 2.99 7.16
CA SER A 4 15.88 2.84 5.93
C SER A 4 15.95 4.07 5.02
N ALA A 5 16.06 5.26 5.60
CA ALA A 5 16.27 6.49 4.84
C ALA A 5 17.68 6.54 4.24
N VAL A 6 18.71 6.14 5.02
CA VAL A 6 20.09 6.05 4.53
C VAL A 6 20.23 5.02 3.42
N ILE A 7 19.63 3.83 3.56
CA ILE A 7 19.63 2.82 2.51
C ILE A 7 18.93 3.36 1.25
N GLY A 8 17.78 4.03 1.39
CA GLY A 8 17.11 4.67 0.26
C GLY A 8 17.98 5.70 -0.43
N LEU A 9 18.67 6.54 0.34
CA LEU A 9 19.54 7.58 -0.19
C LEU A 9 20.78 6.99 -0.90
N VAL A 10 21.34 5.91 -0.37
CA VAL A 10 22.45 5.18 -1.02
C VAL A 10 21.96 4.55 -2.33
N LEU A 11 20.78 3.92 -2.34
CA LEU A 11 20.19 3.34 -3.54
C LEU A 11 19.91 4.40 -4.61
N MET A 12 19.48 5.61 -4.22
CA MET A 12 19.24 6.73 -5.13
C MET A 12 20.47 7.08 -5.99
N PHE A 13 21.68 7.00 -5.40
CA PHE A 13 22.93 7.29 -6.11
C PHE A 13 23.53 6.07 -6.81
N LEU A 14 23.22 4.86 -6.34
CA LEU A 14 23.80 3.63 -6.91
C LEU A 14 23.02 3.13 -8.14
N LEU A 15 21.69 3.28 -8.16
CA LEU A 15 20.83 2.78 -9.24
C LEU A 15 21.16 3.39 -10.61
N PRO A 16 21.43 4.71 -10.75
CA PRO A 16 21.78 5.30 -12.04
C PRO A 16 23.08 4.81 -12.65
N LEU A 17 23.94 4.15 -11.86
CA LEU A 17 25.19 3.52 -12.33
C LEU A 17 24.94 2.20 -13.08
N VAL A 18 23.75 1.59 -12.86
CA VAL A 18 23.40 0.25 -13.39
C VAL A 18 22.36 0.36 -14.51
N THR A 19 21.48 1.37 -14.46
CA THR A 19 20.35 1.50 -15.39
C THR A 19 20.11 2.97 -15.72
N ASP A 20 19.61 3.25 -16.93
CA ASP A 20 19.32 4.61 -17.39
C ASP A 20 18.32 5.34 -16.49
N ALA A 21 18.57 6.62 -16.24
CA ALA A 21 17.73 7.47 -15.41
C ALA A 21 16.29 7.54 -15.92
N TYR A 22 16.08 7.52 -17.22
CA TYR A 22 14.77 7.48 -17.85
C TYR A 22 13.93 6.28 -17.40
N THR A 23 14.51 5.07 -17.43
CA THR A 23 13.87 3.85 -16.95
C THR A 23 13.63 3.88 -15.45
N LEU A 24 14.59 4.40 -14.68
CA LEU A 24 14.46 4.50 -13.22
C LEU A 24 13.35 5.46 -12.79
N THR A 25 13.08 6.50 -13.56
CA THR A 25 12.01 7.47 -13.28
C THR A 25 10.64 6.81 -13.34
N VAL A 26 10.34 6.06 -14.40
CA VAL A 26 9.05 5.35 -14.49
C VAL A 26 8.92 4.24 -13.43
N LEU A 27 10.01 3.53 -13.12
CA LEU A 27 10.01 2.54 -12.05
C LEU A 27 9.74 3.18 -10.67
N THR A 28 10.24 4.39 -10.45
CA THR A 28 9.98 5.16 -9.23
C THR A 28 8.52 5.60 -9.14
N ALA A 29 7.92 6.05 -10.26
CA ALA A 29 6.49 6.35 -10.33
C ALA A 29 5.63 5.11 -10.03
N TYR A 30 5.96 3.96 -10.61
CA TYR A 30 5.28 2.69 -10.33
C TYR A 30 5.48 2.21 -8.90
N ALA A 31 6.66 2.39 -8.33
CA ALA A 31 6.92 2.09 -6.93
C ALA A 31 6.07 2.95 -5.97
N MET A 32 5.89 4.24 -6.29
CA MET A 32 5.04 5.15 -5.54
C MET A 32 3.55 4.76 -5.66
N LEU A 33 3.13 4.37 -6.87
CA LEU A 33 1.77 3.89 -7.13
C LEU A 33 1.48 2.58 -6.38
N ALA A 34 2.41 1.63 -6.40
CA ALA A 34 2.30 0.39 -5.63
C ALA A 34 2.32 0.63 -4.11
N LEU A 35 3.14 1.58 -3.64
CA LEU A 35 3.18 1.99 -2.23
C LEU A 35 1.82 2.56 -1.79
N SER A 36 1.13 3.33 -2.65
CA SER A 36 -0.19 3.88 -2.36
C SER A 36 -1.24 2.80 -2.15
N LEU A 37 -1.31 1.79 -3.03
CA LEU A 37 -2.20 0.64 -2.86
C LEU A 37 -1.77 -0.22 -1.67
N GLY A 38 -0.46 -0.46 -1.51
CA GLY A 38 0.09 -1.21 -0.39
C GLY A 38 -0.24 -0.58 0.97
N PHE A 39 -0.33 0.74 1.05
CA PHE A 39 -0.80 1.45 2.24
C PHE A 39 -2.29 1.18 2.50
N ILE A 40 -3.16 1.39 1.51
CA ILE A 40 -4.61 1.23 1.65
C ILE A 40 -4.96 -0.23 1.96
N TRP A 41 -4.46 -1.17 1.19
CA TRP A 41 -4.74 -2.59 1.36
C TRP A 41 -4.01 -3.18 2.55
N GLY A 42 -2.71 -2.89 2.65
CA GLY A 42 -1.83 -3.49 3.65
C GLY A 42 -2.10 -3.03 5.08
N PHE A 43 -2.63 -1.84 5.31
CA PHE A 43 -2.79 -1.27 6.66
C PHE A 43 -4.22 -0.84 6.98
N ALA A 44 -5.01 -0.40 6.00
CA ALA A 44 -6.41 -0.07 6.21
C ALA A 44 -7.37 -1.24 5.88
N GLY A 45 -6.88 -2.33 5.28
CA GLY A 45 -7.68 -3.49 4.92
C GLY A 45 -8.61 -3.24 3.72
N ILE A 46 -8.43 -2.16 2.98
CA ILE A 46 -9.30 -1.77 1.87
C ILE A 46 -8.72 -2.32 0.56
N LEU A 47 -9.38 -3.31 -0.02
CA LEU A 47 -9.02 -3.84 -1.33
C LEU A 47 -9.60 -2.93 -2.43
N CYS A 48 -8.72 -2.17 -3.11
CA CYS A 48 -9.09 -1.25 -4.16
C CYS A 48 -8.53 -1.71 -5.51
N PHE A 49 -9.42 -1.99 -6.47
CA PHE A 49 -9.05 -2.27 -7.86
C PHE A 49 -9.03 -1.00 -8.71
N GLY A 50 -9.41 0.12 -8.12
CA GLY A 50 -9.51 1.42 -8.77
C GLY A 50 -8.27 2.30 -8.63
N GLN A 51 -7.13 1.79 -8.21
CA GLN A 51 -5.95 2.62 -7.97
C GLN A 51 -5.43 3.29 -9.26
N ALA A 52 -5.60 2.63 -10.40
CA ALA A 52 -5.32 3.20 -11.71
C ALA A 52 -6.16 4.45 -12.03
N ALA A 53 -7.39 4.54 -11.51
CA ALA A 53 -8.21 5.74 -11.66
C ALA A 53 -7.59 6.97 -11.01
N PHE A 54 -7.10 6.85 -9.78
CA PHE A 54 -6.45 7.96 -9.07
C PHE A 54 -5.12 8.35 -9.69
N PHE A 55 -4.38 7.36 -10.18
CA PHE A 55 -3.15 7.58 -10.95
C PHE A 55 -3.43 8.37 -12.24
N GLY A 56 -4.40 7.93 -13.03
CA GLY A 56 -4.81 8.62 -14.26
C GLY A 56 -5.38 10.01 -13.96
N LEU A 57 -6.25 10.16 -12.94
CA LEU A 57 -6.78 11.47 -12.54
C LEU A 57 -5.68 12.45 -12.16
N GLY A 58 -4.63 12.00 -11.46
CA GLY A 58 -3.49 12.84 -11.13
C GLY A 58 -2.71 13.29 -12.36
N ALA A 59 -2.44 12.38 -13.29
CA ALA A 59 -1.76 12.69 -14.55
C ALA A 59 -2.55 13.69 -15.40
N TYR A 60 -3.86 13.45 -15.59
CA TYR A 60 -4.74 14.35 -16.32
C TYR A 60 -4.92 15.70 -15.63
N ALA A 61 -5.08 15.72 -14.30
CA ALA A 61 -5.19 16.96 -13.53
C ALA A 61 -3.94 17.81 -13.66
N PHE A 62 -2.74 17.19 -13.65
CA PHE A 62 -1.47 17.88 -13.93
C PHE A 62 -1.45 18.48 -15.34
N ALA A 63 -1.68 17.67 -16.36
CA ALA A 63 -1.63 18.11 -17.75
C ALA A 63 -2.62 19.24 -18.06
N ILE A 64 -3.88 19.09 -17.61
CA ILE A 64 -4.92 20.11 -17.82
C ILE A 64 -4.58 21.41 -17.07
N ALA A 65 -4.13 21.30 -15.83
CA ALA A 65 -3.79 22.48 -15.05
C ALA A 65 -2.53 23.18 -15.60
N SER A 66 -1.53 22.44 -16.06
CA SER A 66 -0.32 22.98 -16.67
C SER A 66 -0.63 23.81 -17.92
N ILE A 67 -1.49 23.31 -18.82
CA ILE A 67 -1.92 24.05 -20.03
C ILE A 67 -2.71 25.32 -19.68
N ASN A 68 -3.53 25.30 -18.62
CA ASN A 68 -4.38 26.45 -18.30
C ASN A 68 -3.67 27.51 -17.45
N ILE A 69 -2.70 27.14 -16.62
CA ILE A 69 -2.08 28.04 -15.63
C ILE A 69 -0.73 28.55 -16.11
N GLY A 70 -0.02 27.79 -16.99
CA GLY A 70 1.28 28.16 -17.54
C GLY A 70 2.43 28.15 -16.51
N THR A 71 2.21 27.56 -15.30
CA THR A 71 3.25 27.38 -14.29
C THR A 71 3.17 25.94 -13.78
N PRO A 72 4.25 25.15 -13.81
CA PRO A 72 4.16 23.70 -13.53
C PRO A 72 4.02 23.35 -12.05
N TRP A 73 4.33 24.26 -11.11
CA TRP A 73 4.32 23.98 -9.68
C TRP A 73 2.93 23.94 -9.05
N LEU A 74 2.02 24.84 -9.47
CA LEU A 74 0.64 24.80 -8.99
C LEU A 74 -0.11 23.54 -9.50
N PRO A 75 0.03 23.14 -10.79
CA PRO A 75 -0.45 21.86 -11.30
C PRO A 75 0.05 20.64 -10.53
N PHE A 76 1.27 20.65 -10.03
CA PHE A 76 1.82 19.58 -9.18
C PHE A 76 0.97 19.34 -7.92
N PHE A 77 0.56 20.40 -7.23
CA PHE A 77 -0.33 20.27 -6.07
C PHE A 77 -1.76 19.89 -6.46
N ILE A 78 -2.25 20.37 -7.60
CA ILE A 78 -3.57 20.01 -8.14
C ILE A 78 -3.60 18.50 -8.47
N ALA A 79 -2.53 17.94 -9.00
CA ALA A 79 -2.41 16.51 -9.29
C ALA A 79 -2.53 15.60 -8.05
N ILE A 80 -2.19 16.10 -6.87
CA ILE A 80 -2.35 15.41 -5.59
C ILE A 80 -3.77 15.64 -5.05
N LEU A 81 -4.24 16.87 -5.09
CA LEU A 81 -5.48 17.29 -4.44
C LEU A 81 -6.71 16.74 -5.15
N VAL A 82 -6.74 16.75 -6.50
CA VAL A 82 -7.91 16.28 -7.28
C VAL A 82 -8.22 14.81 -7.01
N PRO A 83 -7.28 13.86 -7.14
CA PRO A 83 -7.57 12.47 -6.80
C PRO A 83 -7.89 12.27 -5.32
N ALA A 84 -7.24 13.02 -4.40
CA ALA A 84 -7.51 12.94 -2.97
C ALA A 84 -8.94 13.39 -2.62
N LEU A 85 -9.40 14.52 -3.16
CA LEU A 85 -10.76 15.01 -2.97
C LEU A 85 -11.79 14.09 -3.63
N PHE A 86 -11.53 13.64 -4.86
CA PHE A 86 -12.39 12.68 -5.53
C PHE A 86 -12.54 11.40 -4.71
N ALA A 87 -11.44 10.86 -4.18
CA ALA A 87 -11.44 9.70 -3.31
C ALA A 87 -12.12 9.96 -1.96
N ALA A 88 -12.02 11.18 -1.40
CA ALA A 88 -12.73 11.54 -0.18
C ALA A 88 -14.24 11.47 -0.37
N VAL A 89 -14.75 12.07 -1.45
CA VAL A 89 -16.18 12.07 -1.77
C VAL A 89 -16.65 10.67 -2.11
N PHE A 90 -15.95 10.00 -3.03
CA PHE A 90 -16.29 8.65 -3.48
C PHE A 90 -16.18 7.62 -2.35
N GLY A 91 -15.10 7.68 -1.57
CA GLY A 91 -14.88 6.82 -0.41
C GLY A 91 -15.92 7.07 0.70
N ALA A 92 -16.34 8.32 0.93
CA ALA A 92 -17.42 8.60 1.86
C ALA A 92 -18.71 7.88 1.42
N VAL A 93 -19.10 7.97 0.15
CA VAL A 93 -20.28 7.25 -0.36
C VAL A 93 -20.15 5.74 -0.14
N LEU A 94 -18.99 5.15 -0.40
CA LEU A 94 -18.74 3.71 -0.25
C LEU A 94 -18.78 3.24 1.21
N PHE A 95 -18.04 3.93 2.08
CA PHE A 95 -17.89 3.49 3.48
C PHE A 95 -19.11 3.82 4.35
N TYR A 96 -19.79 4.95 4.11
CA TYR A 96 -21.05 5.24 4.78
C TYR A 96 -22.20 4.39 4.23
N GLY A 97 -22.11 3.91 2.97
CA GLY A 97 -23.02 2.93 2.38
C GLY A 97 -22.87 1.51 2.93
N ARG A 98 -21.91 1.24 3.81
CA ARG A 98 -21.63 -0.07 4.44
C ARG A 98 -21.47 -1.21 3.42
N LEU A 99 -20.79 -0.93 2.31
CA LEU A 99 -20.48 -1.95 1.31
C LEU A 99 -19.46 -2.96 1.85
N SER A 100 -19.69 -4.25 1.56
CA SER A 100 -18.68 -5.25 1.88
C SER A 100 -17.43 -5.10 1.01
N ASP A 101 -16.27 -5.63 1.48
CA ASP A 101 -14.98 -5.47 0.82
C ASP A 101 -14.99 -5.93 -0.64
N VAL A 102 -15.74 -7.00 -0.96
CA VAL A 102 -15.88 -7.51 -2.34
C VAL A 102 -16.62 -6.53 -3.22
N TYR A 103 -17.76 -5.96 -2.74
CA TYR A 103 -18.49 -4.95 -3.50
C TYR A 103 -17.69 -3.66 -3.67
N LEU A 104 -16.91 -3.27 -2.67
CA LEU A 104 -16.02 -2.12 -2.73
C LEU A 104 -14.97 -2.32 -3.83
N ALA A 105 -14.35 -3.49 -3.92
CA ALA A 105 -13.38 -3.82 -4.95
C ALA A 105 -14.01 -3.74 -6.36
N VAL A 106 -15.20 -4.29 -6.55
CA VAL A 106 -15.92 -4.25 -7.84
C VAL A 106 -16.32 -2.82 -8.21
N VAL A 107 -16.87 -2.05 -7.28
CA VAL A 107 -17.32 -0.67 -7.54
C VAL A 107 -16.14 0.23 -7.90
N THR A 108 -14.99 0.09 -7.23
CA THR A 108 -13.77 0.85 -7.57
C THR A 108 -13.23 0.47 -8.95
N LEU A 109 -13.33 -0.80 -9.35
CA LEU A 109 -12.98 -1.24 -10.70
C LEU A 109 -13.92 -0.63 -11.75
N VAL A 110 -15.24 -0.71 -11.52
CA VAL A 110 -16.25 -0.15 -12.44
C VAL A 110 -16.05 1.36 -12.60
N MET A 111 -15.78 2.08 -11.51
CA MET A 111 -15.46 3.51 -11.56
C MET A 111 -14.23 3.78 -12.45
N THR A 112 -13.20 2.96 -12.36
CA THR A 112 -12.02 3.08 -13.22
C THR A 112 -12.37 2.88 -14.70
N LEU A 113 -13.19 1.88 -15.00
CA LEU A 113 -13.65 1.61 -16.38
C LEU A 113 -14.55 2.73 -16.92
N ILE A 114 -15.38 3.34 -16.08
CA ILE A 114 -16.20 4.52 -16.46
C ILE A 114 -15.27 5.68 -16.84
N LEU A 115 -14.27 5.97 -16.01
CA LEU A 115 -13.28 7.03 -16.31
C LEU A 115 -12.49 6.71 -17.58
N PHE A 116 -12.08 5.45 -17.78
CA PHE A 116 -11.44 5.01 -19.01
C PHE A 116 -12.31 5.29 -20.24
N LYS A 117 -13.57 4.86 -20.22
CA LYS A 117 -14.51 5.07 -21.32
C LYS A 117 -14.79 6.55 -21.56
N PHE A 118 -14.98 7.32 -20.49
CA PHE A 118 -15.21 8.76 -20.57
C PHE A 118 -14.03 9.47 -21.23
N MET A 119 -12.81 9.25 -20.73
CA MET A 119 -11.60 9.89 -21.32
C MET A 119 -11.34 9.43 -22.73
N ASN A 120 -11.58 8.17 -23.06
CA ASN A 120 -11.37 7.63 -24.41
C ASN A 120 -12.39 8.20 -25.43
N SER A 121 -13.63 8.49 -25.01
CA SER A 121 -14.67 9.05 -25.86
C SER A 121 -14.65 10.59 -25.92
N SER A 122 -13.85 11.25 -25.08
CA SER A 122 -13.77 12.71 -25.00
C SER A 122 -12.89 13.30 -26.11
N ALA A 123 -13.17 12.92 -27.35
CA ALA A 123 -12.50 13.44 -28.54
C ALA A 123 -13.30 14.62 -29.15
N GLY A 124 -12.57 15.59 -29.73
CA GLY A 124 -13.17 16.71 -30.45
C GLY A 124 -13.17 18.02 -29.67
N ASP A 125 -13.54 19.08 -30.39
CA ASP A 125 -13.47 20.46 -29.88
C ASP A 125 -14.48 20.79 -28.79
N GLY A 126 -15.50 19.97 -28.61
CA GLY A 126 -16.50 20.12 -27.53
C GLY A 126 -15.99 19.70 -26.14
N TYR A 127 -14.95 18.88 -26.09
CA TYR A 127 -14.40 18.35 -24.81
C TYR A 127 -13.14 19.13 -24.41
N LYS A 128 -13.35 20.33 -23.86
CA LYS A 128 -12.28 21.23 -23.39
C LYS A 128 -12.52 21.58 -21.92
N LEU A 129 -11.43 21.66 -21.15
CA LEU A 129 -11.43 22.23 -19.82
C LEU A 129 -10.52 23.48 -19.85
N GLY A 130 -11.14 24.67 -19.98
CA GLY A 130 -10.41 25.89 -20.26
C GLY A 130 -9.83 25.85 -21.67
N THR A 131 -8.51 26.01 -21.80
CA THR A 131 -7.76 25.93 -23.05
C THR A 131 -7.30 24.51 -23.38
N ALA A 132 -7.27 23.61 -22.39
CA ALA A 132 -6.82 22.23 -22.56
C ALA A 132 -7.91 21.35 -23.24
N ARG A 133 -7.52 20.70 -24.35
CA ARG A 133 -8.34 19.69 -25.04
C ARG A 133 -8.07 18.32 -24.44
N LEU A 134 -9.11 17.54 -24.13
CA LEU A 134 -8.95 16.20 -23.55
C LEU A 134 -8.36 15.17 -24.52
N GLY A 135 -8.45 15.42 -25.84
CA GLY A 135 -7.80 14.64 -26.90
C GLY A 135 -8.36 13.23 -27.14
N GLY A 136 -9.29 12.73 -26.31
CA GLY A 136 -9.88 11.40 -26.44
C GLY A 136 -8.81 10.30 -26.42
N TYR A 137 -8.91 9.35 -27.35
CA TYR A 137 -7.97 8.23 -27.48
C TYR A 137 -6.48 8.68 -27.60
N ASN A 138 -6.22 9.79 -28.26
CA ASN A 138 -4.87 10.30 -28.45
C ASN A 138 -4.27 10.92 -27.18
N GLY A 139 -5.12 11.27 -26.20
CA GLY A 139 -4.67 11.88 -24.96
C GLY A 139 -4.28 13.35 -25.10
N ILE A 140 -3.58 13.87 -24.10
CA ILE A 140 -3.13 15.25 -24.00
C ILE A 140 -1.61 15.29 -24.15
N PRO A 141 -1.08 15.73 -25.28
CA PRO A 141 0.35 16.03 -25.46
C PRO A 141 0.63 17.51 -25.18
N GLY A 142 1.91 17.90 -25.07
CA GLY A 142 2.38 19.28 -25.17
C GLY A 142 2.01 20.18 -23.99
N PHE A 143 1.87 19.64 -22.81
CA PHE A 143 1.79 20.40 -21.57
C PHE A 143 3.21 20.71 -21.05
N GLU A 144 3.33 21.81 -20.28
CA GLU A 144 4.59 22.17 -19.66
C GLU A 144 4.96 21.18 -18.55
N THR A 145 6.16 20.61 -18.63
CA THR A 145 6.73 19.74 -17.61
C THR A 145 7.30 20.54 -16.43
N LEU A 146 7.60 19.87 -15.33
CA LEU A 146 8.16 20.49 -14.13
C LEU A 146 9.50 21.17 -14.46
N THR A 147 9.68 22.38 -13.95
CA THR A 147 10.93 23.16 -14.04
C THR A 147 11.66 23.12 -12.70
N LEU A 148 12.93 23.51 -12.69
CA LEU A 148 13.66 23.69 -11.44
C LEU A 148 13.03 24.82 -10.61
N PRO A 149 12.86 24.65 -9.27
CA PRO A 149 12.21 25.66 -8.44
C PRO A 149 12.93 27.01 -8.40
N TRP A 150 14.23 27.01 -8.63
CA TRP A 150 15.09 28.21 -8.60
C TRP A 150 15.44 28.74 -10.00
N ASP A 151 15.20 27.96 -11.05
CA ASP A 151 15.39 28.40 -12.45
C ASP A 151 14.22 27.89 -13.30
N PRO A 152 13.21 28.75 -13.56
CA PRO A 152 12.05 28.39 -14.39
C PRO A 152 12.38 28.13 -15.86
N SER A 153 13.57 28.49 -16.33
CA SER A 153 14.00 28.28 -17.73
C SER A 153 14.53 26.86 -17.96
N GLU A 154 14.88 26.13 -16.89
CA GLU A 154 15.42 24.79 -16.99
C GLU A 154 14.37 23.74 -16.56
N TYR A 155 14.01 22.84 -17.49
CA TYR A 155 13.07 21.75 -17.23
C TYR A 155 13.74 20.62 -16.47
N LEU A 156 12.97 19.98 -15.56
CA LEU A 156 13.38 18.73 -14.93
C LEU A 156 13.31 17.61 -15.96
N TYR A 157 14.45 17.21 -16.50
CA TYR A 157 14.54 16.20 -17.54
C TYR A 157 15.49 15.07 -17.12
N ASP A 158 15.21 13.85 -17.60
CA ASP A 158 16.01 12.64 -17.42
C ASP A 158 16.55 12.46 -15.99
N THR A 159 17.82 12.70 -15.75
CA THR A 159 18.49 12.47 -14.44
C THR A 159 17.95 13.38 -13.33
N SER A 160 17.61 14.63 -13.62
CA SER A 160 17.07 15.54 -12.62
C SER A 160 15.65 15.17 -12.20
N LEU A 161 14.82 14.71 -13.14
CA LEU A 161 13.48 14.20 -12.87
C LEU A 161 13.54 12.90 -12.03
N TYR A 162 14.51 12.02 -12.31
CA TYR A 162 14.74 10.83 -11.51
C TYR A 162 15.04 11.16 -10.05
N TYR A 163 16.01 12.04 -9.80
CA TYR A 163 16.37 12.42 -8.43
C TYR A 163 15.20 13.07 -7.69
N PHE A 164 14.43 13.92 -8.36
CA PHE A 164 13.23 14.53 -7.80
C PHE A 164 12.17 13.48 -7.47
N ALA A 165 11.86 12.57 -8.40
CA ALA A 165 10.88 11.49 -8.20
C ALA A 165 11.28 10.55 -7.05
N PHE A 166 12.57 10.17 -6.99
CA PHE A 166 13.07 9.28 -5.95
C PHE A 166 13.08 9.95 -4.57
N MET A 167 13.42 11.23 -4.50
CA MET A 167 13.31 12.02 -3.27
C MET A 167 11.85 12.08 -2.77
N LEU A 168 10.89 12.27 -3.68
CA LEU A 168 9.46 12.22 -3.35
C LEU A 168 9.03 10.84 -2.86
N LEU A 169 9.51 9.76 -3.46
CA LEU A 169 9.24 8.40 -3.00
C LEU A 169 9.73 8.19 -1.56
N ILE A 170 10.96 8.63 -1.25
CA ILE A 170 11.51 8.56 0.11
C ILE A 170 10.66 9.40 1.07
N PHE A 171 10.29 10.61 0.66
CA PHE A 171 9.48 11.53 1.46
C PHE A 171 8.11 10.89 1.79
N VAL A 172 7.38 10.39 0.78
CA VAL A 172 6.10 9.70 0.95
C VAL A 172 6.24 8.47 1.85
N TYR A 173 7.29 7.67 1.65
CA TYR A 173 7.56 6.51 2.50
C TYR A 173 7.76 6.90 3.96
N ILE A 174 8.53 7.96 4.23
CA ILE A 174 8.76 8.46 5.60
C ILE A 174 7.46 8.98 6.19
N CYS A 175 6.68 9.78 5.45
CA CYS A 175 5.38 10.30 5.88
C CYS A 175 4.41 9.18 6.25
N LEU A 176 4.27 8.15 5.40
CA LEU A 176 3.43 6.99 5.69
C LEU A 176 3.92 6.22 6.92
N ARG A 177 5.22 6.06 7.08
CA ARG A 177 5.79 5.39 8.25
C ARG A 177 5.55 6.16 9.55
N LEU A 178 5.60 7.48 9.50
CA LEU A 178 5.24 8.35 10.63
C LEU A 178 3.75 8.28 10.93
N LEU A 179 2.91 8.33 9.89
CA LEU A 179 1.47 8.19 9.99
C LEU A 179 1.07 6.87 10.65
N LEU A 180 1.70 5.77 10.26
CA LEU A 180 1.43 4.45 10.85
C LEU A 180 1.88 4.31 12.32
N ARG A 181 2.81 5.14 12.77
CA ARG A 181 3.20 5.20 14.19
C ARG A 181 2.29 6.08 15.04
N HIS A 182 1.59 7.03 14.41
CA HIS A 182 0.61 7.90 15.05
C HIS A 182 -0.61 7.08 15.54
N PRO A 183 -1.38 7.54 16.54
CA PRO A 183 -2.62 6.89 16.99
C PRO A 183 -3.57 6.54 15.87
N TYR A 184 -3.71 7.38 14.84
CA TYR A 184 -4.49 7.13 13.64
C TYR A 184 -4.06 5.83 12.91
N GLY A 185 -2.76 5.65 12.67
CA GLY A 185 -2.25 4.45 11.99
C GLY A 185 -2.45 3.18 12.80
N ARG A 186 -2.35 3.26 14.13
CA ARG A 186 -2.64 2.12 15.03
C ARG A 186 -4.12 1.76 15.00
N ALA A 187 -5.01 2.77 14.94
CA ALA A 187 -6.44 2.55 14.78
C ALA A 187 -6.77 1.85 13.45
N LEU A 188 -6.14 2.28 12.33
CA LEU A 188 -6.29 1.62 11.03
C LEU A 188 -5.92 0.15 11.06
N ILE A 189 -4.78 -0.20 11.68
CA ILE A 189 -4.36 -1.61 11.81
C ILE A 189 -5.37 -2.39 12.64
N GLY A 190 -5.90 -1.80 13.72
CA GLY A 190 -6.95 -2.43 14.54
C GLY A 190 -8.23 -2.67 13.74
N ILE A 191 -8.65 -1.72 12.92
CA ILE A 191 -9.82 -1.84 12.02
C ILE A 191 -9.61 -2.98 11.01
N ARG A 192 -8.43 -3.06 10.39
CA ARG A 192 -8.09 -4.13 9.45
C ARG A 192 -8.20 -5.52 10.07
N GLU A 193 -7.80 -5.68 11.33
CA GLU A 193 -7.85 -6.98 12.01
C GLU A 193 -9.28 -7.36 12.44
N ASN A 194 -10.06 -6.40 12.96
CA ASN A 194 -11.45 -6.64 13.35
C ASN A 194 -12.23 -5.32 13.45
N GLU A 195 -13.06 -5.05 12.43
CA GLU A 195 -13.88 -3.83 12.35
C GLU A 195 -14.87 -3.71 13.50
N LEU A 196 -15.58 -4.81 13.80
CA LEU A 196 -16.59 -4.82 14.88
C LEU A 196 -15.97 -4.48 16.24
N ARG A 197 -14.79 -5.03 16.53
CA ARG A 197 -14.08 -4.72 17.78
C ARG A 197 -13.65 -3.25 17.82
N ALA A 198 -13.18 -2.69 16.72
CA ALA A 198 -12.80 -1.29 16.63
C ALA A 198 -14.02 -0.35 16.82
N GLU A 199 -15.19 -0.71 16.24
CA GLU A 199 -16.43 0.04 16.42
C GLU A 199 -16.89 0.04 17.90
N LEU A 200 -16.82 -1.12 18.56
CA LEU A 200 -17.14 -1.24 19.98
C LEU A 200 -16.18 -0.46 20.90
N MET A 201 -14.97 -0.19 20.45
CA MET A 201 -13.99 0.67 21.14
C MET A 201 -14.24 2.18 20.88
N GLY A 202 -15.26 2.55 20.10
CA GLY A 202 -15.66 3.93 19.83
C GLY A 202 -14.95 4.60 18.65
N TYR A 203 -14.23 3.86 17.81
CA TYR A 203 -13.62 4.41 16.60
C TYR A 203 -14.65 4.59 15.49
N ASP A 204 -14.64 5.75 14.82
CA ASP A 204 -15.38 5.95 13.58
C ASP A 204 -14.63 5.32 12.39
N ILE A 205 -14.99 4.05 12.11
CA ILE A 205 -14.36 3.26 11.05
C ILE A 205 -14.52 3.93 9.69
N ARG A 206 -15.67 4.52 9.42
CA ARG A 206 -16.03 5.11 8.11
C ARG A 206 -15.16 6.30 7.80
N LEU A 207 -15.02 7.20 8.77
CA LEU A 207 -14.17 8.38 8.65
C LEU A 207 -12.71 7.97 8.50
N LEU A 208 -12.21 7.04 9.33
CA LEU A 208 -10.82 6.60 9.29
C LEU A 208 -10.48 5.90 7.96
N LYS A 209 -11.36 5.04 7.43
CA LYS A 209 -11.20 4.43 6.11
C LYS A 209 -11.25 5.45 4.98
N THR A 210 -12.16 6.43 5.05
CA THR A 210 -12.27 7.50 4.03
C THR A 210 -10.98 8.33 3.98
N ILE A 211 -10.42 8.72 5.13
CA ILE A 211 -9.16 9.46 5.20
C ILE A 211 -8.01 8.63 4.62
N ALA A 212 -7.90 7.35 5.00
CA ALA A 212 -6.86 6.46 4.47
C ALA A 212 -6.96 6.32 2.95
N PHE A 213 -8.16 6.16 2.44
CA PHE A 213 -8.46 6.04 1.01
C PHE A 213 -8.08 7.32 0.24
N SER A 214 -8.41 8.49 0.80
CA SER A 214 -8.06 9.80 0.26
C SER A 214 -6.54 10.04 0.23
N ILE A 215 -5.82 9.69 1.30
CA ILE A 215 -4.35 9.78 1.36
C ILE A 215 -3.72 8.89 0.29
N GLY A 216 -4.16 7.63 0.18
CA GLY A 216 -3.64 6.73 -0.82
C GLY A 216 -3.92 7.21 -2.25
N ALA A 217 -5.11 7.75 -2.52
CA ALA A 217 -5.45 8.34 -3.81
C ALA A 217 -4.59 9.57 -4.15
N GLY A 218 -4.30 10.43 -3.16
CA GLY A 218 -3.37 11.55 -3.34
C GLY A 218 -1.95 11.09 -3.70
N ILE A 219 -1.45 10.02 -3.07
CA ILE A 219 -0.15 9.43 -3.41
C ILE A 219 -0.17 8.82 -4.82
N ALA A 220 -1.26 8.14 -5.21
CA ALA A 220 -1.42 7.65 -6.58
C ALA A 220 -1.46 8.79 -7.60
N GLY A 221 -2.12 9.91 -7.28
CA GLY A 221 -2.12 11.11 -8.10
C GLY A 221 -0.73 11.74 -8.24
N LEU A 222 0.05 11.78 -7.17
CA LEU A 222 1.45 12.21 -7.21
C LEU A 222 2.29 11.31 -8.14
N ALA A 223 2.11 9.99 -8.06
CA ALA A 223 2.74 9.05 -8.98
C ALA A 223 2.32 9.33 -10.44
N GLY A 224 1.05 9.64 -10.69
CA GLY A 224 0.51 10.04 -11.98
C GLY A 224 1.14 11.33 -12.53
N CYS A 225 1.36 12.33 -11.68
CA CYS A 225 2.07 13.55 -12.03
C CYS A 225 3.50 13.26 -12.50
N ILE A 226 4.25 12.44 -11.74
CA ILE A 226 5.63 12.06 -12.13
C ILE A 226 5.62 11.28 -13.45
N TYR A 227 4.67 10.37 -13.63
CA TYR A 227 4.52 9.63 -14.88
C TYR A 227 4.22 10.57 -16.07
N ALA A 228 3.33 11.57 -15.90
CA ALA A 228 3.01 12.54 -16.93
C ALA A 228 4.25 13.33 -17.35
N ASN A 229 5.08 13.75 -16.40
CA ASN A 229 6.34 14.46 -16.68
C ASN A 229 7.39 13.59 -17.37
N TRP A 230 7.39 12.29 -17.09
CA TRP A 230 8.27 11.32 -17.74
C TRP A 230 7.82 10.99 -19.15
N ALA A 231 6.51 10.77 -19.36
CA ALA A 231 5.95 10.35 -20.65
C ALA A 231 5.71 11.52 -21.62
N GLU A 232 5.63 12.77 -21.12
CA GLU A 232 5.28 13.99 -21.84
C GLU A 232 3.93 13.93 -22.59
N ILE A 233 3.18 12.88 -22.34
CA ILE A 233 1.84 12.65 -22.87
C ILE A 233 1.00 11.89 -21.85
N VAL A 234 -0.27 12.27 -21.73
CA VAL A 234 -1.23 11.59 -20.85
C VAL A 234 -2.33 10.98 -21.70
N THR A 235 -2.48 9.65 -21.65
CA THR A 235 -3.45 8.90 -22.46
C THR A 235 -4.47 8.19 -21.58
N PRO A 236 -5.68 7.86 -22.10
CA PRO A 236 -6.68 7.08 -21.37
C PRO A 236 -6.19 5.70 -20.90
N ALA A 237 -5.14 5.15 -21.52
CA ALA A 237 -4.57 3.85 -21.14
C ALA A 237 -4.18 3.77 -19.66
N LEU A 238 -3.93 4.90 -18.99
CA LEU A 238 -3.64 4.97 -17.56
C LEU A 238 -4.80 4.47 -16.69
N PHE A 239 -6.04 4.53 -17.20
CA PHE A 239 -7.25 4.02 -16.54
C PHE A 239 -7.59 2.58 -16.97
N SER A 240 -6.75 1.90 -17.72
CA SER A 240 -7.05 0.58 -18.26
C SER A 240 -7.18 -0.49 -17.17
N LEU A 241 -7.96 -1.53 -17.48
CA LEU A 241 -8.06 -2.72 -16.65
C LEU A 241 -6.69 -3.39 -16.46
N GLY A 242 -5.87 -3.42 -17.53
CA GLY A 242 -4.51 -3.95 -17.49
C GLY A 242 -3.65 -3.24 -16.46
N GLN A 243 -3.69 -1.90 -16.45
CA GLN A 243 -2.95 -1.09 -15.45
C GLN A 243 -3.42 -1.40 -14.02
N SER A 244 -4.74 -1.52 -13.79
CA SER A 244 -5.27 -1.89 -12.48
C SER A 244 -4.78 -3.27 -12.03
N ALA A 245 -4.76 -4.25 -12.93
CA ALA A 245 -4.28 -5.59 -12.64
C ALA A 245 -2.78 -5.59 -12.30
N GLU A 246 -1.96 -4.88 -13.07
CA GLU A 246 -0.52 -4.78 -12.84
C GLU A 246 -0.20 -4.21 -11.44
N ILE A 247 -0.89 -3.16 -11.01
CA ILE A 247 -0.67 -2.54 -9.69
C ILE A 247 -0.93 -3.56 -8.57
N ILE A 248 -2.00 -4.34 -8.70
CA ILE A 248 -2.35 -5.38 -7.72
C ILE A 248 -1.27 -6.47 -7.69
N ILE A 249 -0.80 -6.91 -8.86
CA ILE A 249 0.26 -7.91 -8.99
C ILE A 249 1.54 -7.43 -8.29
N TRP A 250 1.94 -6.16 -8.47
CA TRP A 250 3.12 -5.60 -7.82
C TRP A 250 3.01 -5.67 -6.29
N VAL A 251 1.83 -5.36 -5.74
CA VAL A 251 1.58 -5.36 -4.30
C VAL A 251 1.56 -6.80 -3.74
N ILE A 252 0.93 -7.74 -4.45
CA ILE A 252 0.88 -9.15 -4.02
C ILE A 252 2.29 -9.76 -4.03
N VAL A 253 3.00 -9.62 -5.15
CA VAL A 253 4.36 -10.17 -5.30
C VAL A 253 5.32 -9.53 -4.32
N GLY A 254 5.22 -8.23 -4.11
CA GLY A 254 6.04 -7.52 -3.12
C GLY A 254 5.74 -7.91 -1.68
N GLY A 255 4.48 -8.16 -1.36
CA GLY A 255 3.95 -8.45 -0.02
C GLY A 255 3.18 -7.29 0.59
N ALA A 256 1.85 -7.37 0.56
CA ALA A 256 0.90 -6.32 0.98
C ALA A 256 0.99 -5.94 2.47
N GLY A 257 1.59 -6.77 3.33
CA GLY A 257 1.70 -6.51 4.78
C GLY A 257 2.84 -5.57 5.19
N THR A 258 3.61 -5.03 4.24
CA THR A 258 4.77 -4.17 4.51
C THR A 258 4.77 -2.95 3.58
N LEU A 259 5.36 -1.82 4.01
CA LEU A 259 5.50 -0.64 3.15
C LEU A 259 6.57 -0.82 2.05
N MET A 260 7.63 -1.59 2.33
CA MET A 260 8.72 -1.84 1.37
C MET A 260 8.38 -2.91 0.34
N GLY A 261 7.49 -3.86 0.68
CA GLY A 261 7.09 -4.94 -0.22
C GLY A 261 6.59 -4.43 -1.57
N PRO A 262 5.52 -3.62 -1.61
CA PRO A 262 4.98 -3.06 -2.84
C PRO A 262 6.01 -2.30 -3.69
N VAL A 263 6.90 -1.53 -3.05
CA VAL A 263 7.98 -0.79 -3.72
C VAL A 263 8.93 -1.74 -4.45
N ILE A 264 9.36 -2.80 -3.77
CA ILE A 264 10.25 -3.81 -4.35
C ILE A 264 9.53 -4.62 -5.44
N GLY A 265 8.25 -4.98 -5.20
CA GLY A 265 7.43 -5.68 -6.19
C GLY A 265 7.27 -4.89 -7.48
N ALA A 266 6.96 -3.59 -7.38
CA ALA A 266 6.84 -2.69 -8.52
C ALA A 266 8.18 -2.51 -9.26
N ALA A 267 9.29 -2.31 -8.53
CA ALA A 267 10.61 -2.18 -9.12
C ALA A 267 11.02 -3.46 -9.86
N LEU A 268 10.85 -4.62 -9.23
CA LEU A 268 11.21 -5.92 -9.84
C LEU A 268 10.38 -6.23 -11.09
N LEU A 269 9.06 -6.15 -10.98
CA LEU A 269 8.16 -6.49 -12.09
C LEU A 269 8.15 -5.42 -13.17
N GLY A 270 8.23 -4.14 -12.79
CA GLY A 270 8.37 -3.04 -13.72
C GLY A 270 9.66 -3.13 -14.55
N TYR A 271 10.79 -3.46 -13.92
CA TYR A 271 12.04 -3.70 -14.62
C TYR A 271 11.98 -4.93 -15.53
N THR A 272 11.35 -6.03 -15.06
CA THR A 272 11.11 -7.21 -15.90
C THR A 272 10.27 -6.87 -17.13
N LYS A 273 9.20 -6.08 -16.96
CA LYS A 273 8.35 -5.60 -18.06
C LYS A 273 9.14 -4.75 -19.05
N PHE A 274 10.02 -3.88 -18.57
CA PHE A 274 10.89 -3.07 -19.41
C PHE A 274 11.84 -3.95 -20.26
N LEU A 275 12.49 -4.94 -19.65
CA LEU A 275 13.38 -5.87 -20.38
C LEU A 275 12.61 -6.69 -21.41
N LEU A 276 11.42 -7.18 -21.08
CA LEU A 276 10.57 -7.93 -22.00
C LEU A 276 10.00 -7.06 -23.12
N GLY A 277 9.72 -5.78 -22.85
CA GLY A 277 9.23 -4.83 -23.85
C GLY A 277 10.23 -4.52 -24.96
N GLN A 278 11.51 -4.80 -24.75
CA GLN A 278 12.55 -4.69 -25.78
C GLN A 278 12.53 -5.90 -26.74
N GLN A 279 11.82 -6.96 -26.41
CA GLN A 279 11.70 -8.17 -27.22
C GLN A 279 10.28 -8.27 -27.79
N SER A 280 10.16 -8.37 -29.11
CA SER A 280 8.88 -8.41 -29.83
C SER A 280 8.23 -9.80 -29.88
N VAL A 281 8.86 -10.84 -29.29
CA VAL A 281 8.49 -12.24 -29.50
C VAL A 281 7.47 -12.75 -28.49
N ILE A 282 7.39 -12.17 -27.28
CA ILE A 282 6.56 -12.69 -26.19
C ILE A 282 5.61 -11.58 -25.68
N ASP A 283 4.33 -11.94 -25.52
CA ASP A 283 3.35 -11.02 -24.91
C ASP A 283 3.67 -10.78 -23.43
N ASN A 284 3.95 -9.53 -23.10
CA ASN A 284 4.27 -9.10 -21.72
C ASN A 284 3.18 -9.49 -20.72
N THR A 285 1.91 -9.48 -21.13
CA THR A 285 0.78 -9.81 -20.26
C THR A 285 0.79 -11.29 -19.87
N PHE A 286 1.13 -12.16 -20.80
CA PHE A 286 1.26 -13.59 -20.54
C PHE A 286 2.37 -13.89 -19.54
N VAL A 287 3.55 -13.29 -19.73
CA VAL A 287 4.70 -13.47 -18.81
C VAL A 287 4.37 -12.97 -17.41
N LEU A 288 3.77 -11.78 -17.29
CA LEU A 288 3.34 -11.24 -15.99
C LEU A 288 2.31 -12.16 -15.31
N GLY A 289 1.38 -12.75 -16.07
CA GLY A 289 0.42 -13.72 -15.55
C GLY A 289 1.09 -14.98 -15.02
N VAL A 290 2.07 -15.53 -15.73
CA VAL A 290 2.86 -16.69 -15.28
C VAL A 290 3.66 -16.34 -14.01
N ILE A 291 4.32 -15.17 -13.99
CA ILE A 291 5.06 -14.71 -12.81
C ILE A 291 4.13 -14.57 -11.60
N LEU A 292 2.91 -14.03 -11.79
CA LEU A 292 1.93 -13.92 -10.73
C LEU A 292 1.58 -15.29 -10.14
N VAL A 293 1.25 -16.26 -10.99
CA VAL A 293 0.89 -17.61 -10.55
C VAL A 293 2.04 -18.25 -9.77
N LEU A 294 3.26 -18.16 -10.30
CA LEU A 294 4.45 -18.68 -9.63
C LEU A 294 4.72 -17.96 -8.30
N ALA A 295 4.59 -16.64 -8.27
CA ALA A 295 4.81 -15.86 -7.03
C ALA A 295 3.79 -16.22 -5.94
N VAL A 296 2.51 -16.36 -6.28
CA VAL A 296 1.47 -16.75 -5.31
C VAL A 296 1.69 -18.18 -4.79
N LEU A 297 2.11 -19.11 -5.67
CA LEU A 297 2.36 -20.51 -5.27
C LEU A 297 3.63 -20.66 -4.43
N LEU A 298 4.71 -19.95 -4.77
CA LEU A 298 6.02 -20.13 -4.14
C LEU A 298 6.22 -19.18 -2.94
N LEU A 299 5.61 -18.00 -2.96
CA LEU A 299 5.83 -16.91 -1.99
C LEU A 299 4.49 -16.36 -1.48
N PRO A 300 3.69 -17.15 -0.74
CA PRO A 300 2.35 -16.73 -0.30
C PRO A 300 2.34 -15.45 0.56
N ASN A 301 3.47 -15.10 1.18
CA ASN A 301 3.64 -13.88 1.97
C ASN A 301 4.33 -12.74 1.19
N GLY A 302 4.68 -12.97 -0.07
CA GLY A 302 5.44 -12.02 -0.91
C GLY A 302 6.96 -12.14 -0.79
N VAL A 303 7.65 -11.52 -1.76
CA VAL A 303 9.12 -11.57 -1.90
C VAL A 303 9.83 -10.92 -0.71
N PHE A 304 9.39 -9.75 -0.28
CA PHE A 304 10.08 -9.00 0.78
C PHE A 304 10.05 -9.70 2.14
N PRO A 305 8.92 -10.20 2.68
CA PRO A 305 8.92 -10.99 3.91
C PRO A 305 9.76 -12.27 3.81
N ALA A 306 9.79 -12.92 2.63
CA ALA A 306 10.63 -14.09 2.40
C ALA A 306 12.13 -13.76 2.53
N ILE A 307 12.59 -12.67 1.88
CA ILE A 307 13.97 -12.19 1.99
C ILE A 307 14.32 -11.88 3.44
N VAL A 308 13.48 -11.15 4.16
CA VAL A 308 13.71 -10.79 5.57
C VAL A 308 13.80 -12.04 6.45
N SER A 309 12.99 -13.07 6.20
CA SER A 309 13.01 -14.32 6.96
C SER A 309 14.31 -15.10 6.72
N ILE A 310 14.81 -15.14 5.49
CA ILE A 310 16.08 -15.78 5.11
C ILE A 310 17.24 -15.06 5.80
N VAL A 311 17.30 -13.73 5.70
CA VAL A 311 18.38 -12.93 6.32
C VAL A 311 18.41 -13.10 7.84
N LYS A 312 17.21 -13.14 8.50
CA LYS A 312 17.14 -13.41 9.94
C LYS A 312 17.62 -14.82 10.31
N LYS A 313 17.27 -15.84 9.52
CA LYS A 313 17.74 -17.22 9.74
C LYS A 313 19.25 -17.35 9.57
N THR A 314 19.84 -16.65 8.58
CA THR A 314 21.29 -16.65 8.34
C THR A 314 22.03 -15.90 9.43
N GLY A 315 21.53 -14.75 9.87
CA GLY A 315 22.09 -13.98 10.99
C GLY A 315 22.03 -14.73 12.33
N ALA A 316 20.93 -15.49 12.58
CA ALA A 316 20.82 -16.33 13.78
C ALA A 316 21.81 -17.51 13.75
N LYS A 317 22.07 -18.12 12.59
CA LYS A 317 23.10 -19.17 12.45
C LYS A 317 24.51 -18.64 12.70
N PHE A 318 24.80 -17.40 12.29
CA PHE A 318 26.12 -16.78 12.54
C PHE A 318 26.33 -16.41 14.03
N SER A 319 25.24 -16.02 14.73
CA SER A 319 25.27 -15.75 16.19
C SER A 319 25.40 -17.02 17.04
N LEU A 320 24.92 -18.18 16.57
CA LEU A 320 25.05 -19.47 17.25
C LEU A 320 26.43 -20.12 17.07
N GLY A 321 27.25 -19.60 16.16
CA GLY A 321 28.64 -20.04 15.95
C GLY A 321 29.66 -19.53 17.00
N GLN A 322 29.28 -18.58 17.84
CA GLN A 322 30.05 -18.18 19.01
C GLN A 322 29.60 -19.00 20.22
N SER A 323 30.15 -20.21 20.33
CA SER A 323 30.02 -21.14 21.44
C SER A 323 30.31 -20.46 22.80
N PRO A 324 29.50 -20.69 23.82
CA PRO A 324 29.82 -20.29 25.17
C PRO A 324 30.81 -21.31 25.81
N ARG A 325 32.08 -21.24 25.46
CA ARG A 325 33.13 -21.77 26.32
C ARG A 325 33.38 -20.73 27.41
N ASN A 326 32.64 -20.79 28.51
CA ASN A 326 32.98 -20.34 29.86
C ASN A 326 31.73 -20.09 30.71
N ARG A 327 31.01 -21.19 31.03
CA ARG A 327 30.08 -21.23 32.18
C ARG A 327 30.14 -22.57 32.92
N ALA A 328 31.34 -23.03 33.15
CA ALA A 328 31.59 -24.12 34.05
C ALA A 328 32.66 -23.70 35.09
N ALA A 329 32.29 -22.79 35.98
CA ALA A 329 33.01 -22.55 37.24
C ALA A 329 32.30 -21.44 38.05
N SER A 330 31.14 -21.69 38.59
CA SER A 330 30.72 -21.10 39.86
C SER A 330 29.50 -21.87 40.38
N GLY A 331 29.83 -23.01 41.03
CA GLY A 331 28.88 -23.69 41.90
C GLY A 331 28.52 -22.79 43.08
N ARG A 332 27.27 -22.32 43.11
CA ARG A 332 26.64 -21.90 44.35
C ARG A 332 25.42 -22.77 44.55
N ARG A 333 25.61 -23.72 45.49
CA ARG A 333 24.53 -24.50 46.09
C ARG A 333 23.53 -23.55 46.72
N GLY A 334 22.32 -23.47 46.18
CA GLY A 334 21.15 -22.90 46.87
C GLY A 334 20.56 -23.95 47.83
N PRO A 335 19.90 -23.55 48.93
CA PRO A 335 19.44 -24.44 49.96
C PRO A 335 18.30 -25.36 49.47
N ARG A 336 18.46 -26.66 49.74
CA ARG A 336 17.37 -27.64 49.57
C ARG A 336 16.25 -27.31 50.56
N VAL A 337 15.07 -26.97 50.00
CA VAL A 337 13.82 -26.90 50.75
C VAL A 337 13.30 -28.33 50.89
N ASP A 338 13.26 -28.82 52.14
CA ASP A 338 12.77 -30.14 52.54
C ASP A 338 11.22 -30.14 52.56
N LEU A 339 10.60 -30.75 51.53
CA LEU A 339 9.16 -30.84 51.38
C LEU A 339 8.47 -31.96 52.22
N ARG A 340 9.17 -32.50 53.24
CA ARG A 340 8.68 -33.67 54.02
C ARG A 340 7.95 -33.33 55.31
N LYS A 341 7.48 -32.09 55.54
CA LYS A 341 6.78 -31.69 56.76
C LYS A 341 5.45 -30.98 56.54
N ARG A 342 4.63 -31.46 55.60
CA ARG A 342 3.29 -30.88 55.41
C ARG A 342 2.12 -31.86 55.39
N ASP A 343 2.36 -33.13 55.66
CA ASP A 343 1.31 -34.15 55.69
C ASP A 343 1.10 -34.76 57.09
N MET A 344 1.03 -33.92 58.11
CA MET A 344 0.59 -34.35 59.44
C MET A 344 -0.11 -33.20 60.17
N ASN A 345 -1.26 -32.82 59.68
CA ASN A 345 -2.25 -32.14 60.56
C ASN A 345 -3.59 -31.91 59.83
N LYS A 346 -4.33 -32.99 59.57
CA LYS A 346 -5.77 -32.94 59.28
C LYS A 346 -6.39 -34.27 59.47
N THR A 347 -6.49 -34.70 60.77
CA THR A 347 -7.49 -35.62 61.25
C THR A 347 -8.13 -34.97 62.49
N ASP A 348 -9.39 -35.12 62.53
CA ASP A 348 -10.35 -34.81 63.64
C ASP A 348 -11.05 -33.44 63.53
N THR A 349 -12.27 -33.52 63.02
CA THR A 349 -13.47 -33.24 63.80
C THR A 349 -14.68 -33.69 62.99
N THR A 350 -15.26 -34.75 63.53
CA THR A 350 -16.59 -35.30 63.42
C THR A 350 -17.71 -34.28 63.69
N GLY A 351 -18.89 -34.56 63.09
CA GLY A 351 -20.16 -34.19 63.75
C GLY A 351 -21.22 -33.74 62.72
N SER A 352 -22.05 -34.70 62.32
CA SER A 352 -23.51 -34.78 62.53
C SER A 352 -24.37 -33.62 62.04
N ASP A 353 -25.26 -33.91 61.25
CA ASP A 353 -26.75 -33.99 61.37
C ASP A 353 -27.38 -33.40 60.10
N ASP A 354 -28.09 -34.15 59.41
CA ASP A 354 -29.47 -34.70 59.46
C ASP A 354 -30.50 -33.82 58.70
N ARG A 355 -31.14 -34.53 57.78
CA ARG A 355 -32.56 -34.45 57.43
C ARG A 355 -33.13 -33.42 56.47
N ARG A 356 -33.65 -34.04 55.41
CA ARG A 356 -35.02 -33.90 54.87
C ARG A 356 -35.41 -32.54 54.23
N ASN A 357 -35.90 -32.51 53.01
CA ASN A 357 -37.25 -32.92 52.56
C ASN A 357 -37.30 -32.54 51.06
N ASP A 358 -37.62 -33.42 50.20
CA ASP A 358 -38.88 -33.72 49.53
C ASP A 358 -39.64 -32.58 48.87
N ASN A 359 -40.01 -32.89 47.64
CA ASN A 359 -41.20 -32.51 46.88
C ASN A 359 -41.30 -31.07 46.39
N ASP A 360 -41.74 -30.73 45.22
CA ASP A 360 -42.78 -31.32 44.37
C ASP A 360 -42.80 -30.52 43.02
N HIS A 361 -43.11 -31.22 41.98
CA HIS A 361 -44.09 -30.94 40.91
C HIS A 361 -44.36 -29.51 40.43
N SER A 362 -44.19 -29.27 39.17
CA SER A 362 -45.27 -29.25 38.15
C SER A 362 -44.82 -28.43 36.94
N SER A 363 -44.66 -29.04 35.79
CA SER A 363 -45.55 -28.92 34.63
C SER A 363 -46.31 -27.58 34.50
N PHE A 364 -45.98 -26.83 33.49
CA PHE A 364 -47.03 -26.23 32.66
C PHE A 364 -46.55 -26.00 31.20
N ASP A 365 -47.27 -26.61 30.40
CA ASP A 365 -47.45 -26.64 28.98
C ASP A 365 -48.01 -25.31 28.46
N GLY A 366 -47.81 -25.00 27.18
CA GLY A 366 -48.83 -24.31 26.41
C GLY A 366 -48.54 -23.00 25.74
N ARG A 367 -48.24 -23.10 24.45
CA ARG A 367 -48.89 -22.31 23.34
C ARG A 367 -48.93 -20.77 23.41
N SER A 368 -48.33 -20.15 22.48
CA SER A 368 -48.90 -19.57 21.24
C SER A 368 -47.77 -18.85 20.45
#